data_135dab06826c4a598f661e6ff3cf24d6
#
_entry.id   135dab06826c4a598f661e6ff3cf24d6
#
_cell.length_a   1.000
_cell.length_b   1.000
_cell.length_c   1.000
_cell.angle_alpha   90.00
_cell.angle_beta   90.00
_cell.angle_gamma   90.00
#
_symmetry.space_group_name_H-M   'P 1'
#
loop_
_entity.id
_entity.type
_entity.pdbx_description
1 polymer ?
#
loop_
_entity_poly.entity_id
_entity_poly.type
_entity_poly.pdbx_seq_one_letter_code
_entity_poly.pdbx_strand_id
1 'polypeptide(L)'
;MKELEKHEQFEIQVLDLMRKTKLLDRLVFGGGTMLRLCHQLSRFSVDLDFFLKNPDLSFHIDFEKLATTCRENGWQITDQVEKHFSWLLEIKAQGFPRRLKIEIRKDESSAQDQEMAIAFSKHEPTTQIRLTVCTLQQMWKNKVEALLDRKTIRDAYDLEFMIRRGIKNFSQMELSKLHNLIKIVSNFNKQDFTSTLGSLLPTEERTRLATSGFSLLSGSIQEELSKR
;
A
#
# COMPACT_ATOMS: atom_id res chain seq x y z
N MET A 1 -9.93 16.02 0.12
CA MET A 1 -10.35 15.05 1.18
C MET A 1 -11.60 14.27 0.76
N LYS A 2 -12.76 14.89 0.49
CA LYS A 2 -14.00 14.18 0.07
C LYS A 2 -13.84 13.20 -1.11
N GLU A 3 -12.99 13.52 -2.07
CA GLU A 3 -12.71 12.61 -3.20
C GLU A 3 -11.94 11.36 -2.77
N LEU A 4 -10.97 11.51 -1.84
CA LEU A 4 -10.20 10.38 -1.30
C LEU A 4 -11.06 9.53 -0.37
N GLU A 5 -11.98 10.13 0.38
CA GLU A 5 -12.95 9.40 1.21
C GLU A 5 -13.87 8.54 0.33
N LYS A 6 -14.41 9.10 -0.78
CA LYS A 6 -15.18 8.35 -1.76
C LYS A 6 -14.34 7.26 -2.46
N HIS A 7 -13.07 7.55 -2.72
CA HIS A 7 -12.17 6.56 -3.30
C HIS A 7 -11.95 5.37 -2.36
N GLU A 8 -11.74 5.63 -1.06
CA GLU A 8 -11.63 4.58 -0.03
C GLU A 8 -12.92 3.75 0.10
N GLN A 9 -14.11 4.37 -0.05
CA GLN A 9 -15.37 3.62 -0.15
C GLN A 9 -15.36 2.67 -1.36
N PHE A 10 -14.84 3.14 -2.51
CA PHE A 10 -14.74 2.30 -3.70
C PHE A 10 -13.75 1.14 -3.51
N GLU A 11 -12.62 1.38 -2.86
CA GLU A 11 -11.67 0.32 -2.49
C GLU A 11 -12.35 -0.79 -1.67
N ILE A 12 -13.15 -0.43 -0.67
CA ILE A 12 -13.91 -1.38 0.15
C ILE A 12 -14.93 -2.16 -0.69
N GLN A 13 -15.67 -1.50 -1.60
CA GLN A 13 -16.64 -2.18 -2.47
C GLN A 13 -15.95 -3.19 -3.40
N VAL A 14 -14.79 -2.83 -3.95
CA VAL A 14 -14.01 -3.74 -4.80
C VAL A 14 -13.48 -4.92 -4.00
N LEU A 15 -12.94 -4.69 -2.80
CA LEU A 15 -12.51 -5.77 -1.91
C LEU A 15 -13.66 -6.71 -1.54
N ASP A 16 -14.87 -6.18 -1.31
CA ASP A 16 -16.05 -7.01 -1.02
C ASP A 16 -16.47 -7.84 -2.25
N LEU A 17 -16.40 -7.28 -3.45
CA LEU A 17 -16.61 -8.02 -4.69
C LEU A 17 -15.60 -9.16 -4.84
N MET A 18 -14.30 -8.87 -4.63
CA MET A 18 -13.24 -9.88 -4.70
C MET A 18 -13.40 -10.99 -3.64
N ARG A 19 -13.91 -10.64 -2.46
CA ARG A 19 -14.29 -11.62 -1.42
C ARG A 19 -15.44 -12.51 -1.87
N LYS A 20 -16.53 -11.94 -2.39
CA LYS A 20 -17.72 -12.68 -2.88
C LYS A 20 -17.37 -13.64 -4.01
N THR A 21 -16.42 -13.29 -4.86
CA THR A 21 -15.93 -14.15 -5.94
C THR A 21 -14.83 -15.14 -5.50
N LYS A 22 -14.47 -15.15 -4.21
CA LYS A 22 -13.40 -15.97 -3.62
C LYS A 22 -12.00 -15.69 -4.18
N LEU A 23 -11.82 -14.60 -4.91
CA LEU A 23 -10.51 -14.23 -5.46
C LEU A 23 -9.50 -13.88 -4.36
N LEU A 24 -9.96 -13.28 -3.26
CA LEU A 24 -9.10 -12.96 -2.11
C LEU A 24 -8.46 -14.20 -1.46
N ASP A 25 -9.04 -15.39 -1.64
CA ASP A 25 -8.46 -16.63 -1.10
C ASP A 25 -7.11 -16.97 -1.75
N ARG A 26 -6.89 -16.50 -2.97
CA ARG A 26 -5.65 -16.70 -3.74
C ARG A 26 -4.62 -15.56 -3.58
N LEU A 27 -4.98 -14.49 -2.88
CA LEU A 27 -4.21 -13.26 -2.83
C LEU A 27 -3.75 -12.92 -1.41
N VAL A 28 -2.62 -12.22 -1.33
CA VAL A 28 -2.13 -11.56 -0.11
C VAL A 28 -2.20 -10.06 -0.36
N PHE A 29 -2.97 -9.35 0.44
CA PHE A 29 -3.11 -7.92 0.34
C PHE A 29 -1.87 -7.21 0.92
N GLY A 30 -1.37 -6.21 0.21
CA GLY A 30 -0.19 -5.43 0.60
C GLY A 30 -0.35 -3.95 0.28
N GLY A 31 0.78 -3.27 0.16
CA GLY A 31 0.80 -1.88 -0.25
C GLY A 31 0.31 -0.86 0.78
N GLY A 32 0.12 0.36 0.32
CA GLY A 32 -0.29 1.48 1.18
C GLY A 32 -1.75 1.38 1.63
N THR A 33 -2.63 0.83 0.78
CA THR A 33 -4.05 0.68 1.11
C THR A 33 -4.26 -0.40 2.15
N MET A 34 -3.48 -1.49 2.13
CA MET A 34 -3.48 -2.47 3.22
C MET A 34 -3.09 -1.82 4.55
N LEU A 35 -1.98 -1.05 4.59
CA LEU A 35 -1.57 -0.33 5.80
C LEU A 35 -2.66 0.62 6.30
N ARG A 36 -3.41 1.25 5.37
CA ARG A 36 -4.51 2.15 5.72
C ARG A 36 -5.72 1.41 6.27
N LEU A 37 -6.22 0.43 5.57
CA LEU A 37 -7.48 -0.24 5.90
C LEU A 37 -7.33 -1.26 7.04
N CYS A 38 -6.17 -1.91 7.17
CA CYS A 38 -5.94 -2.94 8.20
C CYS A 38 -5.18 -2.41 9.42
N HIS A 39 -4.35 -1.36 9.26
CA HIS A 39 -3.50 -0.84 10.34
C HIS A 39 -3.69 0.65 10.63
N GLN A 40 -4.68 1.32 10.00
CA GLN A 40 -5.03 2.72 10.28
C GLN A 40 -3.91 3.72 9.91
N LEU A 41 -3.20 3.48 8.81
CA LEU A 41 -2.27 4.47 8.26
C LEU A 41 -3.02 5.78 7.98
N SER A 42 -2.51 6.91 8.46
CA SER A 42 -3.24 8.18 8.38
C SER A 42 -3.33 8.75 6.96
N ARG A 43 -2.32 8.49 6.10
CA ARG A 43 -2.40 8.90 4.71
C ARG A 43 -3.36 8.03 3.92
N PHE A 44 -4.07 8.64 2.99
CA PHE A 44 -4.83 7.91 1.97
C PHE A 44 -3.88 7.16 1.02
N SER A 45 -4.36 6.08 0.46
CA SER A 45 -3.78 5.36 -0.65
C SER A 45 -4.82 5.25 -1.76
N VAL A 46 -4.44 4.90 -2.96
CA VAL A 46 -5.34 4.99 -4.12
C VAL A 46 -5.28 3.78 -5.04
N ASP A 47 -4.49 2.78 -4.69
CA ASP A 47 -4.30 1.55 -5.46
C ASP A 47 -4.51 0.34 -4.55
N LEU A 48 -5.02 -0.76 -5.09
CA LEU A 48 -5.08 -2.06 -4.41
C LEU A 48 -3.92 -2.92 -4.90
N ASP A 49 -2.95 -3.18 -4.02
CA ASP A 49 -1.77 -3.98 -4.31
C ASP A 49 -1.91 -5.38 -3.69
N PHE A 50 -1.75 -6.40 -4.50
CA PHE A 50 -1.78 -7.79 -4.07
C PHE A 50 -0.55 -8.56 -4.55
N PHE A 51 -0.28 -9.66 -3.86
CA PHE A 51 0.66 -10.69 -4.26
C PHE A 51 -0.10 -12.00 -4.44
N LEU A 52 0.27 -12.77 -5.44
CA LEU A 52 -0.31 -14.10 -5.66
C LEU A 52 0.29 -15.08 -4.66
N LYS A 53 -0.54 -15.86 -3.93
CA LYS A 53 -0.08 -16.85 -2.95
C LYS A 53 0.70 -17.99 -3.60
N ASN A 54 0.16 -18.49 -4.70
CA ASN A 54 0.76 -19.58 -5.46
C ASN A 54 0.62 -19.24 -6.94
N PRO A 55 1.68 -18.78 -7.61
CA PRO A 55 1.65 -18.52 -9.04
C PRO A 55 1.40 -19.82 -9.80
N ASP A 56 0.27 -19.89 -10.47
CA ASP A 56 -0.06 -20.96 -11.40
C ASP A 56 -0.70 -20.40 -12.67
N LEU A 57 -0.68 -21.22 -13.72
CA LEU A 57 -1.23 -20.83 -15.03
C LEU A 57 -2.74 -20.59 -14.99
N SER A 58 -3.46 -21.12 -13.99
CA SER A 58 -4.90 -20.95 -13.86
C SER A 58 -5.35 -19.58 -13.40
N PHE A 59 -4.44 -18.79 -12.82
CA PHE A 59 -4.78 -17.46 -12.30
C PHE A 59 -5.27 -16.49 -13.40
N HIS A 60 -4.86 -16.70 -14.65
CA HIS A 60 -5.39 -15.95 -15.78
C HIS A 60 -6.91 -16.02 -15.84
N ILE A 61 -7.50 -17.20 -15.60
CA ILE A 61 -8.96 -17.42 -15.59
C ILE A 61 -9.62 -16.59 -14.47
N ASP A 62 -9.03 -16.56 -13.28
CA ASP A 62 -9.56 -15.79 -12.15
C ASP A 62 -9.46 -14.28 -12.40
N PHE A 63 -8.40 -13.83 -13.06
CA PHE A 63 -8.24 -12.43 -13.45
C PHE A 63 -9.29 -11.99 -14.48
N GLU A 64 -9.55 -12.81 -15.53
CA GLU A 64 -10.60 -12.57 -16.49
C GLU A 64 -12.00 -12.59 -15.86
N LYS A 65 -12.23 -13.51 -14.92
CA LYS A 65 -13.46 -13.57 -14.14
C LYS A 65 -13.67 -12.30 -13.30
N LEU A 66 -12.61 -11.76 -12.67
CA LEU A 66 -12.68 -10.49 -11.95
C LEU A 66 -13.13 -9.36 -12.89
N ALA A 67 -12.49 -9.23 -14.05
CA ALA A 67 -12.85 -8.20 -15.03
C ALA A 67 -14.30 -8.33 -15.49
N THR A 68 -14.76 -9.55 -15.76
CA THR A 68 -16.16 -9.85 -16.14
C THR A 68 -17.12 -9.44 -15.03
N THR A 69 -16.84 -9.84 -13.77
CA THR A 69 -17.68 -9.49 -12.63
C THR A 69 -17.71 -7.97 -12.38
N CYS A 70 -16.62 -7.25 -12.61
CA CYS A 70 -16.63 -5.79 -12.57
C CYS A 70 -17.62 -5.19 -13.60
N ARG A 71 -17.62 -5.69 -14.83
CA ARG A 71 -18.56 -5.24 -15.89
C ARG A 71 -20.01 -5.53 -15.51
N GLU A 72 -20.29 -6.71 -14.97
CA GLU A 72 -21.62 -7.12 -14.50
C GLU A 72 -22.14 -6.24 -13.37
N ASN A 73 -21.25 -5.68 -12.53
CA ASN A 73 -21.58 -4.68 -11.53
C ASN A 73 -21.69 -3.24 -12.07
N GLY A 74 -21.67 -3.06 -13.39
CA GLY A 74 -21.78 -1.76 -14.04
C GLY A 74 -20.50 -0.91 -13.96
N TRP A 75 -19.35 -1.51 -13.65
CA TRP A 75 -18.06 -0.81 -13.62
C TRP A 75 -17.37 -0.90 -14.98
N GLN A 76 -16.83 0.22 -15.42
CA GLN A 76 -16.09 0.30 -16.67
C GLN A 76 -14.64 -0.14 -16.46
N ILE A 77 -14.16 -1.11 -17.24
CA ILE A 77 -12.74 -1.43 -17.34
C ILE A 77 -12.08 -0.37 -18.22
N THR A 78 -11.10 0.36 -17.69
CA THR A 78 -10.35 1.39 -18.41
C THR A 78 -8.96 0.90 -18.83
N ASP A 79 -8.41 -0.09 -18.14
CA ASP A 79 -7.20 -0.81 -18.53
C ASP A 79 -7.23 -2.24 -17.99
N GLN A 80 -6.74 -3.19 -18.77
CA GLN A 80 -6.62 -4.60 -18.39
C GLN A 80 -5.43 -5.20 -19.12
N VAL A 81 -4.36 -5.50 -18.38
CA VAL A 81 -3.14 -6.00 -18.98
C VAL A 81 -2.44 -7.03 -18.11
N GLU A 82 -1.97 -8.10 -18.72
CA GLU A 82 -0.99 -9.01 -18.12
C GLU A 82 0.42 -8.57 -18.50
N LYS A 83 1.22 -8.23 -17.51
CA LYS A 83 2.64 -7.92 -17.64
C LYS A 83 3.48 -9.12 -17.21
N HIS A 84 4.78 -9.06 -17.49
CA HIS A 84 5.70 -10.12 -17.08
C HIS A 84 5.65 -10.43 -15.59
N PHE A 85 5.62 -9.39 -14.74
CA PHE A 85 5.66 -9.51 -13.28
C PHE A 85 4.35 -9.21 -12.55
N SER A 86 3.29 -8.81 -13.26
CA SER A 86 2.01 -8.48 -12.62
C SER A 86 0.84 -8.53 -13.60
N TRP A 87 -0.37 -8.68 -13.03
CA TRP A 87 -1.63 -8.35 -13.69
C TRP A 87 -2.08 -6.97 -13.22
N LEU A 88 -2.61 -6.18 -14.12
CA LEU A 88 -3.13 -4.84 -13.85
C LEU A 88 -4.54 -4.72 -14.39
N LEU A 89 -5.47 -4.28 -13.53
CA LEU A 89 -6.83 -3.93 -13.87
C LEU A 89 -7.11 -2.52 -13.37
N GLU A 90 -7.54 -1.62 -14.25
CA GLU A 90 -8.01 -0.29 -13.87
C GLU A 90 -9.51 -0.19 -14.12
N ILE A 91 -10.26 0.23 -13.12
CA ILE A 91 -11.71 0.31 -13.15
C ILE A 91 -12.21 1.71 -12.80
N LYS A 92 -13.34 2.07 -13.38
CA LYS A 92 -14.09 3.29 -13.11
C LYS A 92 -15.54 2.96 -12.82
N ALA A 93 -16.13 3.58 -11.79
CA ALA A 93 -17.54 3.40 -11.46
C ALA A 93 -18.25 4.75 -11.32
N GLN A 94 -19.55 4.77 -11.64
CA GLN A 94 -20.36 5.97 -11.47
C GLN A 94 -20.46 6.36 -9.98
N GLY A 95 -20.35 7.64 -9.67
CA GLY A 95 -20.36 8.15 -8.29
C GLY A 95 -19.00 8.19 -7.62
N PHE A 96 -17.96 7.58 -8.20
CA PHE A 96 -16.59 7.63 -7.71
C PHE A 96 -15.72 8.49 -8.64
N PRO A 97 -15.08 9.55 -8.13
CA PRO A 97 -14.40 10.54 -8.99
C PRO A 97 -13.09 10.04 -9.58
N ARG A 98 -12.49 9.00 -8.98
CA ARG A 98 -11.18 8.46 -9.38
C ARG A 98 -11.32 7.04 -9.90
N ARG A 99 -10.44 6.69 -10.84
CA ARG A 99 -10.24 5.29 -11.24
C ARG A 99 -9.52 4.56 -10.11
N LEU A 100 -9.81 3.29 -9.97
CA LEU A 100 -9.12 2.41 -9.03
C LEU A 100 -8.27 1.41 -9.80
N LYS A 101 -6.98 1.39 -9.49
CA LYS A 101 -6.04 0.42 -10.02
C LYS A 101 -5.90 -0.75 -9.06
N ILE A 102 -5.99 -1.97 -9.60
CA ILE A 102 -5.71 -3.23 -8.94
C ILE A 102 -4.45 -3.80 -9.58
N GLU A 103 -3.42 -3.99 -8.78
CA GLU A 103 -2.17 -4.62 -9.23
C GLU A 103 -1.94 -5.92 -8.47
N ILE A 104 -1.76 -7.04 -9.18
CA ILE A 104 -1.53 -8.36 -8.62
C ILE A 104 -0.16 -8.82 -9.07
N ARG A 105 0.79 -8.84 -8.16
CA ARG A 105 2.18 -9.23 -8.44
C ARG A 105 2.35 -10.72 -8.42
N LYS A 106 3.17 -11.23 -9.34
CA LYS A 106 3.52 -12.64 -9.49
C LYS A 106 4.65 -13.07 -8.53
N ASP A 107 5.27 -12.09 -7.84
CA ASP A 107 6.39 -12.31 -6.93
C ASP A 107 5.92 -12.81 -5.56
N GLU A 108 6.31 -14.03 -5.20
CA GLU A 108 6.01 -14.63 -3.90
C GLU A 108 6.92 -14.12 -2.79
N SER A 109 8.14 -13.68 -3.10
CA SER A 109 9.14 -13.29 -2.10
C SER A 109 8.70 -12.07 -1.28
N SER A 110 7.91 -11.20 -1.88
CA SER A 110 7.37 -10.00 -1.25
C SER A 110 6.14 -10.24 -0.35
N ALA A 111 5.69 -11.51 -0.20
CA ALA A 111 4.53 -11.88 0.60
C ALA A 111 4.72 -13.18 1.40
N GLN A 112 5.96 -13.51 1.78
CA GLN A 112 6.27 -14.73 2.53
C GLN A 112 5.66 -14.72 3.94
N ASP A 113 5.78 -13.58 4.64
CA ASP A 113 5.22 -13.42 5.98
C ASP A 113 3.81 -12.85 5.88
N GLN A 114 2.80 -13.65 6.20
CA GLN A 114 1.37 -13.32 6.03
C GLN A 114 0.60 -13.56 7.31
N GLU A 115 -0.48 -12.82 7.47
CA GLU A 115 -1.43 -12.97 8.58
C GLU A 115 -2.87 -12.69 8.13
N MET A 116 -3.84 -13.03 8.98
CA MET A 116 -5.23 -12.67 8.75
C MET A 116 -5.52 -11.32 9.39
N ALA A 117 -6.12 -10.39 8.63
CA ALA A 117 -6.55 -9.10 9.14
C ALA A 117 -7.98 -8.77 8.69
N ILE A 118 -8.52 -7.69 9.23
CA ILE A 118 -9.80 -7.11 8.81
C ILE A 118 -9.53 -5.76 8.16
N ALA A 119 -9.88 -5.64 6.88
CA ALA A 119 -9.93 -4.35 6.21
C ALA A 119 -11.23 -3.63 6.59
N PHE A 120 -11.06 -2.38 7.01
CA PHE A 120 -12.15 -1.53 7.48
C PHE A 120 -11.90 -0.08 7.07
N SER A 121 -12.96 0.63 6.69
CA SER A 121 -12.93 2.08 6.48
C SER A 121 -14.00 2.76 7.33
N LYS A 122 -13.63 3.86 7.99
CA LYS A 122 -14.61 4.73 8.67
C LYS A 122 -15.58 5.42 7.71
N HIS A 123 -15.24 5.46 6.41
CA HIS A 123 -16.07 6.04 5.36
C HIS A 123 -17.05 5.04 4.75
N GLU A 124 -16.88 3.73 5.07
CA GLU A 124 -17.81 2.63 4.72
C GLU A 124 -17.92 1.68 5.94
N PRO A 125 -18.53 2.14 7.06
CA PRO A 125 -18.45 1.43 8.33
C PRO A 125 -19.28 0.14 8.39
N THR A 126 -20.16 -0.07 7.42
CA THR A 126 -21.04 -1.25 7.36
C THR A 126 -20.35 -2.49 6.82
N THR A 127 -19.21 -2.31 6.15
CA THR A 127 -18.49 -3.39 5.46
C THR A 127 -17.14 -3.65 6.11
N GLN A 128 -16.95 -4.86 6.59
CA GLN A 128 -15.69 -5.37 7.12
C GLN A 128 -15.28 -6.61 6.31
N ILE A 129 -14.02 -6.68 5.91
CA ILE A 129 -13.54 -7.73 5.02
C ILE A 129 -12.37 -8.43 5.66
N ARG A 130 -12.56 -9.70 6.02
CA ARG A 130 -11.48 -10.57 6.49
C ARG A 130 -10.70 -11.10 5.30
N LEU A 131 -9.37 -10.93 5.31
CA LEU A 131 -8.50 -11.34 4.21
C LEU A 131 -7.08 -11.61 4.70
N THR A 132 -6.29 -12.30 3.86
CA THR A 132 -4.86 -12.50 4.11
C THR A 132 -4.10 -11.24 3.71
N VAL A 133 -3.20 -10.78 4.58
CA VAL A 133 -2.37 -9.59 4.37
C VAL A 133 -0.89 -9.91 4.60
N CYS A 134 0.00 -9.10 4.06
CA CYS A 134 1.39 -9.09 4.49
C CYS A 134 1.48 -8.65 5.94
N THR A 135 2.32 -9.31 6.75
CA THR A 135 2.65 -8.82 8.09
C THR A 135 3.32 -7.45 8.02
N LEU A 136 3.31 -6.69 9.12
CA LEU A 136 4.03 -5.41 9.17
C LEU A 136 5.55 -5.60 8.99
N GLN A 137 6.12 -6.73 9.41
CA GLN A 137 7.52 -7.08 9.18
C GLN A 137 7.81 -7.29 7.69
N GLN A 138 6.94 -7.98 6.97
CA GLN A 138 7.06 -8.13 5.52
C GLN A 138 6.90 -6.77 4.82
N MET A 139 5.91 -5.98 5.24
CA MET A 139 5.72 -4.63 4.69
C MET A 139 6.90 -3.71 4.94
N TRP A 140 7.56 -3.84 6.09
CA TRP A 140 8.80 -3.12 6.37
C TRP A 140 9.87 -3.42 5.32
N LYS A 141 10.16 -4.70 5.05
CA LYS A 141 11.12 -5.12 4.03
C LYS A 141 10.74 -4.54 2.66
N ASN A 142 9.48 -4.71 2.26
CA ASN A 142 8.98 -4.23 0.97
C ASN A 142 9.08 -2.69 0.84
N LYS A 143 8.82 -1.93 1.92
CA LYS A 143 8.89 -0.46 1.90
C LYS A 143 10.32 0.07 1.93
N VAL A 144 11.24 -0.63 2.56
CA VAL A 144 12.67 -0.31 2.50
C VAL A 144 13.18 -0.45 1.07
N GLU A 145 12.94 -1.58 0.42
CA GLU A 145 13.36 -1.79 -0.98
C GLU A 145 12.68 -0.78 -1.92
N ALA A 146 11.39 -0.52 -1.73
CA ALA A 146 10.67 0.49 -2.50
C ALA A 146 11.24 1.91 -2.32
N LEU A 147 11.64 2.30 -1.09
CA LEU A 147 12.23 3.60 -0.83
C LEU A 147 13.62 3.72 -1.47
N LEU A 148 14.43 2.66 -1.44
CA LEU A 148 15.74 2.62 -2.10
C LEU A 148 15.63 2.73 -3.62
N ASP A 149 14.64 2.07 -4.22
CA ASP A 149 14.39 2.03 -5.67
C ASP A 149 13.75 3.32 -6.18
N ARG A 150 12.54 3.62 -5.70
CA ARG A 150 11.68 4.71 -6.22
C ARG A 150 11.95 6.08 -5.58
N LYS A 151 12.55 6.10 -4.39
CA LYS A 151 12.84 7.31 -3.60
C LYS A 151 11.60 8.17 -3.36
N THR A 152 10.44 7.54 -3.15
CA THR A 152 9.18 8.28 -2.96
C THR A 152 8.95 8.64 -1.50
N ILE A 153 8.50 9.84 -1.24
CA ILE A 153 8.19 10.32 0.11
C ILE A 153 7.08 9.49 0.80
N ARG A 154 6.19 8.88 0.02
CA ARG A 154 5.14 7.99 0.56
C ARG A 154 5.73 6.76 1.23
N ASP A 155 6.79 6.16 0.65
CA ASP A 155 7.44 4.99 1.24
C ASP A 155 8.18 5.34 2.53
N ALA A 156 8.81 6.51 2.60
CA ALA A 156 9.39 7.04 3.84
C ALA A 156 8.33 7.27 4.93
N TYR A 157 7.17 7.80 4.57
CA TYR A 157 6.05 7.98 5.49
C TYR A 157 5.53 6.63 6.04
N ASP A 158 5.42 5.63 5.19
CA ASP A 158 4.99 4.29 5.59
C ASP A 158 6.00 3.64 6.56
N LEU A 159 7.31 3.83 6.33
CA LEU A 159 8.35 3.39 7.26
C LEU A 159 8.28 4.14 8.60
N GLU A 160 8.14 5.45 8.59
CA GLU A 160 7.95 6.27 9.80
C GLU A 160 6.72 5.79 10.62
N PHE A 161 5.62 5.48 9.93
CA PHE A 161 4.42 4.91 10.56
C PHE A 161 4.70 3.55 11.22
N MET A 162 5.42 2.65 10.54
CA MET A 162 5.77 1.34 11.09
C MET A 162 6.71 1.44 12.28
N ILE A 163 7.68 2.37 12.27
CA ILE A 163 8.55 2.64 13.43
C ILE A 163 7.71 3.06 14.65
N ARG A 164 6.70 3.92 14.50
CA ARG A 164 5.80 4.31 15.59
C ARG A 164 5.02 3.13 16.18
N ARG A 165 4.89 2.05 15.44
CA ARG A 165 4.28 0.78 15.89
C ARG A 165 5.30 -0.23 16.41
N GLY A 166 6.55 0.20 16.61
CA GLY A 166 7.63 -0.65 17.11
C GLY A 166 8.25 -1.56 16.06
N ILE A 167 7.85 -1.43 14.78
CA ILE A 167 8.42 -2.22 13.69
C ILE A 167 9.62 -1.48 13.10
N LYS A 168 10.81 -1.94 13.43
CA LYS A 168 12.07 -1.50 12.83
C LYS A 168 13.05 -2.68 12.79
N ASN A 169 13.71 -2.88 11.67
CA ASN A 169 14.69 -3.96 11.53
C ASN A 169 15.91 -3.50 10.73
N PHE A 170 16.59 -2.48 11.25
CA PHE A 170 17.80 -1.94 10.64
C PHE A 170 19.04 -2.80 10.92
N SER A 171 19.05 -3.56 12.03
CA SER A 171 20.22 -4.33 12.49
C SER A 171 20.68 -5.40 11.50
N GLN A 172 19.79 -5.88 10.65
CA GLN A 172 20.10 -6.89 9.62
C GLN A 172 20.44 -6.26 8.25
N MET A 173 20.41 -4.92 8.14
CA MET A 173 20.68 -4.25 6.87
C MET A 173 22.17 -4.02 6.66
N GLU A 174 22.60 -4.05 5.40
CA GLU A 174 23.93 -3.64 5.02
C GLU A 174 24.18 -2.15 5.31
N LEU A 175 25.40 -1.82 5.70
CA LEU A 175 25.79 -0.45 6.02
C LEU A 175 25.59 0.51 4.83
N SER A 176 25.86 0.04 3.62
CA SER A 176 25.65 0.76 2.37
C SER A 176 24.18 1.15 2.15
N LYS A 177 23.24 0.24 2.48
CA LYS A 177 21.80 0.49 2.38
C LYS A 177 21.36 1.53 3.41
N LEU A 178 21.88 1.48 4.66
CA LEU A 178 21.58 2.48 5.69
C LEU A 178 22.04 3.89 5.30
N HIS A 179 23.26 4.02 4.74
CA HIS A 179 23.76 5.30 4.24
C HIS A 179 22.90 5.83 3.07
N ASN A 180 22.45 4.95 2.18
CA ASN A 180 21.55 5.36 1.10
C ASN A 180 20.18 5.80 1.62
N LEU A 181 19.61 5.10 2.59
CA LEU A 181 18.32 5.48 3.19
C LEU A 181 18.39 6.85 3.84
N ILE A 182 19.40 7.11 4.69
CA ILE A 182 19.50 8.42 5.34
C ILE A 182 19.68 9.54 4.32
N LYS A 183 20.47 9.32 3.26
CA LYS A 183 20.63 10.28 2.16
C LYS A 183 19.31 10.56 1.44
N ILE A 184 18.52 9.53 1.12
CA ILE A 184 17.21 9.69 0.48
C ILE A 184 16.27 10.49 1.37
N VAL A 185 16.17 10.12 2.66
CA VAL A 185 15.27 10.77 3.61
C VAL A 185 15.64 12.24 3.83
N SER A 186 16.94 12.56 3.88
CA SER A 186 17.43 13.93 4.06
C SER A 186 17.22 14.82 2.81
N ASN A 187 17.01 14.23 1.64
CA ASN A 187 16.82 14.97 0.39
C ASN A 187 15.36 15.36 0.13
N PHE A 188 14.39 14.91 0.92
CA PHE A 188 13.01 15.36 0.76
C PHE A 188 12.87 16.84 1.10
N ASN A 189 12.30 17.58 0.17
CA ASN A 189 12.14 19.03 0.25
C ASN A 189 10.73 19.41 0.71
N LYS A 190 10.51 20.69 0.98
CA LYS A 190 9.23 21.22 1.44
C LYS A 190 8.06 20.87 0.51
N GLN A 191 8.27 20.85 -0.80
CA GLN A 191 7.23 20.52 -1.78
C GLN A 191 6.81 19.05 -1.68
N ASP A 192 7.75 18.15 -1.40
CA ASP A 192 7.44 16.72 -1.17
C ASP A 192 6.46 16.56 0.00
N PHE A 193 6.70 17.27 1.11
CA PHE A 193 5.84 17.22 2.29
C PHE A 193 4.49 17.90 2.09
N THR A 194 4.44 19.05 1.42
CA THR A 194 3.22 19.87 1.33
C THR A 194 2.31 19.47 0.18
N SER A 195 2.87 19.08 -0.95
CA SER A 195 2.12 18.77 -2.18
C SER A 195 2.01 17.26 -2.41
N THR A 196 3.14 16.55 -2.54
CA THR A 196 3.14 15.13 -2.92
C THR A 196 2.51 14.27 -1.83
N LEU A 197 3.05 14.32 -0.62
CA LEU A 197 2.51 13.60 0.53
C LEU A 197 1.31 14.34 1.13
N GLY A 198 1.39 15.66 1.23
CA GLY A 198 0.38 16.51 1.86
C GLY A 198 -1.00 16.40 1.22
N SER A 199 -1.11 16.13 -0.07
CA SER A 199 -2.39 15.91 -0.75
C SER A 199 -3.14 14.66 -0.25
N LEU A 200 -2.41 13.71 0.35
CA LEU A 200 -2.94 12.44 0.87
C LEU A 200 -3.16 12.46 2.39
N LEU A 201 -2.84 13.56 3.08
CA LEU A 201 -2.85 13.64 4.53
C LEU A 201 -3.97 14.53 5.06
N PRO A 202 -4.52 14.21 6.24
CA PRO A 202 -5.28 15.16 7.06
C PRO A 202 -4.42 16.39 7.38
N THR A 203 -5.08 17.54 7.58
CA THR A 203 -4.40 18.84 7.79
C THR A 203 -3.43 18.83 8.97
N GLU A 204 -3.83 18.25 10.10
CA GLU A 204 -3.00 18.15 11.30
C GLU A 204 -1.69 17.39 11.06
N GLU A 205 -1.79 16.23 10.40
CA GLU A 205 -0.63 15.39 10.09
C GLU A 205 0.29 16.06 9.06
N ARG A 206 -0.29 16.78 8.09
CA ARG A 206 0.47 17.60 7.13
C ARG A 206 1.28 18.68 7.84
N THR A 207 0.67 19.40 8.77
CA THR A 207 1.34 20.47 9.55
C THR A 207 2.48 19.90 10.40
N ARG A 208 2.22 18.78 11.08
CA ARG A 208 3.24 18.10 11.87
C ARG A 208 4.46 17.72 11.03
N LEU A 209 4.24 17.07 9.91
CA LEU A 209 5.32 16.62 9.02
C LEU A 209 6.09 17.78 8.37
N ALA A 210 5.40 18.85 8.02
CA ALA A 210 6.06 20.05 7.48
C ALA A 210 7.04 20.69 8.49
N THR A 211 6.81 20.48 9.80
CA THR A 211 7.67 21.01 10.88
C THR A 211 8.76 20.01 11.31
N SER A 212 8.40 18.73 11.50
CA SER A 212 9.30 17.72 12.08
C SER A 212 9.98 16.80 11.07
N GLY A 213 9.52 16.81 9.80
CA GLY A 213 9.98 15.84 8.80
C GLY A 213 9.78 14.40 9.28
N PHE A 214 10.68 13.51 8.88
CA PHE A 214 10.75 12.10 9.30
C PHE A 214 11.77 11.91 10.44
N SER A 215 11.55 12.60 11.56
CA SER A 215 12.51 12.60 12.67
C SER A 215 12.74 11.22 13.31
N LEU A 216 11.70 10.39 13.40
CA LEU A 216 11.84 9.02 13.93
C LEU A 216 12.59 8.11 12.98
N LEU A 217 12.29 8.18 11.69
CA LEU A 217 12.98 7.38 10.67
C LEU A 217 14.45 7.77 10.60
N SER A 218 14.75 9.06 10.49
CA SER A 218 16.12 9.57 10.44
C SER A 218 16.89 9.23 11.70
N GLY A 219 16.31 9.47 12.88
CA GLY A 219 16.94 9.17 14.17
C GLY A 219 17.21 7.67 14.36
N SER A 220 16.26 6.80 13.95
CA SER A 220 16.47 5.35 14.03
C SER A 220 17.57 4.85 13.11
N ILE A 221 17.71 5.42 11.90
CA ILE A 221 18.81 5.08 10.98
C ILE A 221 20.14 5.56 11.55
N GLN A 222 20.22 6.80 12.09
CA GLN A 222 21.43 7.36 12.70
C GLN A 222 21.86 6.58 13.94
N GLU A 223 20.91 6.18 14.80
CA GLU A 223 21.18 5.32 15.95
C GLU A 223 21.84 4.01 15.53
N GLU A 224 21.33 3.36 14.48
CA GLU A 224 21.90 2.11 13.98
C GLU A 224 23.29 2.31 13.35
N LEU A 225 23.49 3.39 12.60
CA LEU A 225 24.80 3.75 12.03
C LEU A 225 25.85 4.00 13.11
N SER A 226 25.45 4.58 14.27
CA SER A 226 26.35 4.87 15.38
C SER A 226 26.79 3.63 16.17
N LYS A 227 26.09 2.49 16.03
CA LYS A 227 26.40 1.22 16.69
C LYS A 227 27.39 0.34 15.93
N ARG A 228 27.73 0.74 14.70
CA ARG A 228 28.57 -0.03 13.77
C ARG A 228 29.84 0.71 13.43
#